data_adc1e76a63f244712e42d27d669401de
#
_entry.id   adc1e76a63f244712e42d27d669401de
#
_cell.length_a   1.000
_cell.length_b   1.000
_cell.length_c   1.000
_cell.angle_alpha   90.00
_cell.angle_beta   90.00
_cell.angle_gamma   90.00
#
_symmetry.space_group_name_H-M   'P 1'
#
loop_
_entity.id
_entity.type
_entity.pdbx_description
1 polymer ?
#
loop_
_entity_poly.entity_id
_entity_poly.type
_entity_poly.pdbx_seq_one_letter_code
_entity_poly.pdbx_strand_id
1 'polypeptide(L)'
;MVQAARKFGYEGVELRALAGSLDLLSRVEFSAPQLAQTKAYFEDEGIEICCVDTSCTFHSSEASERANQVRIALAHAELAAKLGAPLIRVFPDKIQPGAQRDETRDWIAECVRAVAERMPDGVDVALETHGDFASAEAAAEIVKLANQPKVKLIWDVANSVAAGDTIEQAGRVVQHYLAHIHLRDAKPVTGSEHWLPVLAGNGRVSFAEALAVIRELNYDGYISFEWEKYWRPEIEAPEVALPDFTNAIRNLLEDRSDTPECSGVGK
;
A
#
# COMPACT_ATOMS: atom_id res chain seq x y z
N MET A 1 10.43 12.74 -8.27
CA MET A 1 9.47 11.62 -8.25
C MET A 1 9.01 11.29 -9.66
N VAL A 2 8.18 12.07 -10.34
CA VAL A 2 7.62 11.79 -11.69
C VAL A 2 8.69 11.45 -12.73
N GLN A 3 9.74 12.25 -12.86
CA GLN A 3 10.85 11.96 -13.79
C GLN A 3 11.60 10.66 -13.46
N ALA A 4 11.72 10.29 -12.19
CA ALA A 4 12.30 9.01 -11.80
C ALA A 4 11.38 7.85 -12.17
N ALA A 5 10.07 7.99 -11.94
CA ALA A 5 9.07 7.00 -12.34
C ALA A 5 9.17 6.72 -13.85
N ARG A 6 9.11 7.75 -14.69
CA ARG A 6 9.29 7.62 -16.15
C ARG A 6 10.62 6.97 -16.54
N LYS A 7 11.70 7.45 -15.95
CA LYS A 7 13.06 6.96 -16.28
C LYS A 7 13.19 5.46 -16.03
N PHE A 8 12.58 4.94 -14.97
CA PHE A 8 12.68 3.55 -14.58
C PHE A 8 11.47 2.71 -15.01
N GLY A 9 10.53 3.29 -15.76
CA GLY A 9 9.40 2.59 -16.37
C GLY A 9 8.29 2.21 -15.40
N TYR A 10 8.05 3.07 -14.40
CA TYR A 10 6.84 3.03 -13.57
C TYR A 10 5.73 3.80 -14.28
N GLU A 11 4.49 3.34 -14.12
CA GLU A 11 3.30 3.94 -14.74
C GLU A 11 2.51 4.79 -13.74
N GLY A 12 2.74 4.59 -12.45
CA GLY A 12 2.07 5.32 -11.37
C GLY A 12 2.97 5.60 -10.18
N VAL A 13 2.46 6.42 -9.27
CA VAL A 13 3.10 6.72 -7.98
C VAL A 13 2.07 6.83 -6.88
N GLU A 14 2.48 6.54 -5.66
CA GLU A 14 1.76 6.89 -4.45
C GLU A 14 2.33 8.18 -3.85
N LEU A 15 1.44 9.06 -3.41
CA LEU A 15 1.82 10.31 -2.77
C LEU A 15 1.90 10.12 -1.26
N ARG A 16 3.08 9.78 -0.74
CA ARG A 16 3.33 9.59 0.70
C ARG A 16 4.03 10.78 1.34
N ALA A 17 5.01 11.31 0.64
CA ALA A 17 5.80 12.44 1.09
C ALA A 17 6.22 13.31 -0.10
N LEU A 18 6.33 14.60 0.09
CA LEU A 18 6.82 15.52 -0.93
C LEU A 18 7.81 16.52 -0.32
N ALA A 19 8.99 16.60 -0.95
CA ALA A 19 10.09 17.50 -0.52
C ALA A 19 10.40 17.39 0.99
N GLY A 20 10.44 16.15 1.51
CA GLY A 20 10.76 15.87 2.91
C GLY A 20 9.62 16.11 3.91
N SER A 21 8.41 16.43 3.45
CA SER A 21 7.23 16.60 4.29
C SER A 21 6.26 15.46 4.11
N LEU A 22 5.77 14.90 5.23
CA LEU A 22 4.66 13.94 5.27
C LEU A 22 3.29 14.63 5.31
N ASP A 23 3.25 15.93 5.59
CA ASP A 23 2.03 16.72 5.59
C ASP A 23 1.74 17.23 4.19
N LEU A 24 1.09 16.39 3.38
CA LEU A 24 0.72 16.74 2.01
C LEU A 24 -0.28 17.89 1.96
N LEU A 25 -1.17 18.00 2.95
CA LEU A 25 -2.23 19.01 2.96
C LEU A 25 -1.69 20.44 3.11
N SER A 26 -0.50 20.60 3.69
CA SER A 26 0.17 21.91 3.85
C SER A 26 1.05 22.28 2.65
N ARG A 27 1.24 21.37 1.69
CA ARG A 27 2.14 21.59 0.56
C ARG A 27 1.53 22.56 -0.44
N VAL A 28 2.36 23.50 -0.91
CA VAL A 28 1.95 24.51 -1.88
C VAL A 28 1.47 23.89 -3.19
N GLU A 29 2.05 22.78 -3.60
CA GLU A 29 1.73 22.04 -4.80
C GLU A 29 0.27 21.54 -4.80
N PHE A 30 -0.29 21.29 -3.61
CA PHE A 30 -1.67 20.83 -3.40
C PHE A 30 -2.60 21.94 -2.94
N SER A 31 -2.13 23.18 -2.85
CA SER A 31 -2.99 24.33 -2.58
C SER A 31 -3.96 24.58 -3.74
N ALA A 32 -5.14 25.16 -3.44
CA ALA A 32 -6.17 25.41 -4.44
C ALA A 32 -5.68 26.13 -5.73
N PRO A 33 -4.76 27.12 -5.66
CA PRO A 33 -4.23 27.76 -6.88
C PRO A 33 -3.30 26.88 -7.71
N GLN A 34 -2.60 25.91 -7.10
CA GLN A 34 -1.57 25.10 -7.76
C GLN A 34 -2.04 23.70 -8.13
N LEU A 35 -3.11 23.21 -7.51
CA LEU A 35 -3.57 21.84 -7.63
C LEU A 35 -3.85 21.39 -9.08
N ALA A 36 -4.52 22.27 -9.85
CA ALA A 36 -4.80 21.97 -11.26
C ALA A 36 -3.51 21.85 -12.10
N GLN A 37 -2.51 22.68 -11.82
CA GLN A 37 -1.22 22.61 -12.49
C GLN A 37 -0.46 21.34 -12.08
N THR A 38 -0.50 20.97 -10.80
CA THR A 38 0.12 19.74 -10.31
C THR A 38 -0.52 18.52 -10.98
N LYS A 39 -1.85 18.45 -11.04
CA LYS A 39 -2.57 17.38 -11.72
C LYS A 39 -2.18 17.29 -13.20
N ALA A 40 -2.25 18.42 -13.92
CA ALA A 40 -1.89 18.49 -15.33
C ALA A 40 -0.43 18.03 -15.57
N TYR A 41 0.50 18.34 -14.66
CA TYR A 41 1.88 17.88 -14.76
C TYR A 41 1.99 16.34 -14.73
N PHE A 42 1.24 15.66 -13.86
CA PHE A 42 1.21 14.20 -13.84
C PHE A 42 0.60 13.61 -15.11
N GLU A 43 -0.50 14.20 -15.59
CA GLU A 43 -1.18 13.80 -16.83
C GLU A 43 -0.28 13.97 -18.06
N ASP A 44 0.40 15.12 -18.19
CA ASP A 44 1.32 15.41 -19.29
C ASP A 44 2.54 14.48 -19.31
N GLU A 45 3.00 14.05 -18.13
CA GLU A 45 4.09 13.10 -17.98
C GLU A 45 3.65 11.63 -18.12
N GLY A 46 2.35 11.36 -18.21
CA GLY A 46 1.78 10.02 -18.33
C GLY A 46 2.01 9.16 -17.08
N ILE A 47 2.03 9.78 -15.89
CA ILE A 47 2.18 9.08 -14.60
C ILE A 47 0.90 9.23 -13.80
N GLU A 48 0.29 8.12 -13.43
CA GLU A 48 -0.92 8.12 -12.59
C GLU A 48 -0.61 8.30 -11.11
N ILE A 49 -1.52 8.94 -10.38
CA ILE A 49 -1.50 8.95 -8.92
C ILE A 49 -2.43 7.84 -8.46
N CYS A 50 -1.87 6.70 -8.08
CA CYS A 50 -2.66 5.51 -7.74
C CYS A 50 -3.14 5.50 -6.28
N CYS A 51 -2.50 6.24 -5.38
CA CYS A 51 -2.91 6.38 -3.98
C CYS A 51 -2.40 7.69 -3.38
N VAL A 52 -3.15 8.23 -2.42
CA VAL A 52 -2.67 9.29 -1.51
C VAL A 52 -2.49 8.68 -0.13
N ASP A 53 -1.25 8.53 0.28
CA ASP A 53 -0.89 7.87 1.51
C ASP A 53 -0.93 8.81 2.69
N THR A 54 -1.74 8.46 3.68
CA THR A 54 -1.83 9.22 4.91
C THR A 54 -0.91 8.66 6.01
N SER A 55 -0.78 9.39 7.12
CA SER A 55 -0.25 8.88 8.38
C SER A 55 -1.36 8.54 9.38
N CYS A 56 -2.61 8.45 8.92
CA CYS A 56 -3.74 8.22 9.79
C CYS A 56 -3.71 6.83 10.40
N THR A 57 -3.85 6.79 11.72
CA THR A 57 -4.02 5.57 12.53
C THR A 57 -5.26 5.72 13.40
N PHE A 58 -5.91 4.61 13.73
CA PHE A 58 -7.18 4.66 14.48
C PHE A 58 -7.11 3.84 15.78
N HIS A 59 -5.92 3.52 16.22
CA HIS A 59 -5.63 2.61 17.34
C HIS A 59 -5.68 3.27 18.72
N SER A 60 -5.84 4.61 18.79
CA SER A 60 -5.82 5.33 20.06
C SER A 60 -7.02 4.97 20.95
N SER A 61 -6.79 4.78 22.26
CA SER A 61 -7.87 4.67 23.25
C SER A 61 -8.69 5.96 23.38
N GLU A 62 -8.08 7.12 23.05
CA GLU A 62 -8.73 8.42 23.15
C GLU A 62 -9.66 8.68 21.96
N ALA A 63 -10.96 8.75 22.22
CA ALA A 63 -11.97 8.97 21.17
C ALA A 63 -11.78 10.29 20.41
N SER A 64 -11.31 11.34 21.09
CA SER A 64 -11.02 12.63 20.44
C SER A 64 -9.89 12.54 19.43
N GLU A 65 -8.86 11.73 19.73
CA GLU A 65 -7.76 11.51 18.79
C GLU A 65 -8.25 10.69 17.58
N ARG A 66 -9.02 9.62 17.79
CA ARG A 66 -9.64 8.87 16.69
C ARG A 66 -10.49 9.75 15.78
N ALA A 67 -11.32 10.63 16.38
CA ALA A 67 -12.12 11.58 15.62
C ALA A 67 -11.27 12.59 14.81
N ASN A 68 -10.15 13.03 15.36
CA ASN A 68 -9.18 13.86 14.65
C ASN A 68 -8.55 13.12 13.47
N GLN A 69 -8.15 11.86 13.64
CA GLN A 69 -7.59 11.02 12.58
C GLN A 69 -8.61 10.79 11.44
N VAL A 70 -9.88 10.56 11.77
CA VAL A 70 -10.96 10.47 10.77
C VAL A 70 -11.08 11.79 9.98
N ARG A 71 -11.02 12.95 10.64
CA ARG A 71 -11.06 14.25 9.96
C ARG A 71 -9.87 14.45 9.02
N ILE A 72 -8.67 14.04 9.43
CA ILE A 72 -7.45 14.13 8.61
C ILE A 72 -7.55 13.19 7.40
N ALA A 73 -8.03 11.96 7.60
CA ALA A 73 -8.22 11.01 6.51
C ALA A 73 -9.19 11.55 5.45
N LEU A 74 -10.30 12.15 5.86
CA LEU A 74 -11.27 12.78 4.95
C LEU A 74 -10.69 13.97 4.18
N ALA A 75 -9.83 14.77 4.81
CA ALA A 75 -9.14 15.86 4.09
C ALA A 75 -8.19 15.32 3.00
N HIS A 76 -7.52 14.18 3.25
CA HIS A 76 -6.72 13.51 2.22
C HIS A 76 -7.60 12.87 1.13
N ALA A 77 -8.79 12.36 1.48
CA ALA A 77 -9.74 11.84 0.49
C ALA A 77 -10.22 12.94 -0.47
N GLU A 78 -10.46 14.14 0.03
CA GLU A 78 -10.77 15.30 -0.80
C GLU A 78 -9.60 15.69 -1.72
N LEU A 79 -8.37 15.58 -1.23
CA LEU A 79 -7.17 15.79 -2.04
C LEU A 79 -7.06 14.71 -3.13
N ALA A 80 -7.24 13.44 -2.76
CA ALA A 80 -7.22 12.30 -3.68
C ALA A 80 -8.24 12.47 -4.81
N ALA A 81 -9.49 12.80 -4.47
CA ALA A 81 -10.55 13.05 -5.46
C ALA A 81 -10.18 14.16 -6.46
N LYS A 82 -9.61 15.27 -5.98
CA LYS A 82 -9.19 16.38 -6.84
C LYS A 82 -8.02 16.03 -7.75
N LEU A 83 -7.12 15.17 -7.27
CA LEU A 83 -5.99 14.67 -8.06
C LEU A 83 -6.39 13.54 -9.02
N GLY A 84 -7.54 12.90 -8.80
CA GLY A 84 -7.99 11.73 -9.56
C GLY A 84 -7.42 10.41 -9.04
N ALA A 85 -6.85 10.40 -7.82
CA ALA A 85 -6.39 9.17 -7.18
C ALA A 85 -7.59 8.36 -6.63
N PRO A 86 -7.66 7.05 -6.91
CA PRO A 86 -8.80 6.22 -6.51
C PRO A 86 -8.76 5.80 -5.04
N LEU A 87 -7.63 5.95 -4.36
CA LEU A 87 -7.42 5.44 -3.03
C LEU A 87 -6.79 6.47 -2.08
N ILE A 88 -7.16 6.38 -0.81
CA ILE A 88 -6.29 6.83 0.28
C ILE A 88 -5.86 5.65 1.11
N ARG A 89 -4.61 5.66 1.62
CA ARG A 89 -4.10 4.65 2.55
C ARG A 89 -4.21 5.13 3.99
N VAL A 90 -4.62 4.20 4.87
CA VAL A 90 -4.61 4.37 6.33
C VAL A 90 -3.98 3.14 7.00
N PHE A 91 -3.53 3.29 8.25
CA PHE A 91 -2.89 2.22 9.00
C PHE A 91 -3.75 1.71 10.15
N PRO A 92 -3.73 0.37 10.42
CA PRO A 92 -4.19 -0.16 11.71
C PRO A 92 -3.17 0.09 12.83
N ASP A 93 -1.88 0.04 12.47
CA ASP A 93 -0.69 0.26 13.30
C ASP A 93 -0.61 -0.65 14.56
N LYS A 94 -0.16 -0.14 15.70
CA LYS A 94 0.17 -0.93 16.90
C LYS A 94 -0.90 -0.80 17.98
N ILE A 95 -1.09 -1.89 18.73
CA ILE A 95 -1.86 -1.88 19.97
C ILE A 95 -1.15 -1.01 21.00
N GLN A 96 -1.84 0.00 21.52
CA GLN A 96 -1.24 0.92 22.47
C GLN A 96 -1.07 0.25 23.84
N PRO A 97 -0.06 0.66 24.63
CA PRO A 97 0.13 0.14 25.99
C PRO A 97 -1.15 0.23 26.82
N GLY A 98 -1.59 -0.89 27.38
CA GLY A 98 -2.80 -0.98 28.18
C GLY A 98 -4.11 -1.22 27.41
N ALA A 99 -4.11 -1.12 26.09
CA ALA A 99 -5.26 -1.47 25.25
C ALA A 99 -5.30 -2.98 24.97
N GLN A 100 -6.51 -3.51 24.74
CA GLN A 100 -6.69 -4.88 24.31
C GLN A 100 -6.78 -4.96 22.77
N ARG A 101 -6.35 -6.09 22.20
CA ARG A 101 -6.36 -6.30 20.74
C ARG A 101 -7.75 -6.14 20.15
N ASP A 102 -8.75 -6.76 20.76
CA ASP A 102 -10.14 -6.73 20.28
C ASP A 102 -10.73 -5.32 20.32
N GLU A 103 -10.47 -4.57 21.39
CA GLU A 103 -10.91 -3.17 21.51
C GLU A 103 -10.23 -2.29 20.45
N THR A 104 -8.93 -2.47 20.26
CA THR A 104 -8.18 -1.72 19.23
C THR A 104 -8.70 -2.03 17.83
N ARG A 105 -8.93 -3.31 17.52
CA ARG A 105 -9.54 -3.75 16.26
C ARG A 105 -10.89 -3.07 16.02
N ASP A 106 -11.75 -3.08 17.03
CA ASP A 106 -13.10 -2.52 16.94
C ASP A 106 -13.06 -1.00 16.74
N TRP A 107 -12.18 -0.28 17.42
CA TRP A 107 -11.96 1.16 17.20
C TRP A 107 -11.49 1.46 15.76
N ILE A 108 -10.57 0.66 15.24
CA ILE A 108 -10.09 0.82 13.85
C ILE A 108 -11.27 0.58 12.88
N ALA A 109 -12.03 -0.50 13.07
CA ALA A 109 -13.17 -0.83 12.21
C ALA A 109 -14.26 0.26 12.23
N GLU A 110 -14.56 0.83 13.40
CA GLU A 110 -15.49 1.96 13.53
C GLU A 110 -14.99 3.20 12.79
N CYS A 111 -13.69 3.53 12.94
CA CYS A 111 -13.10 4.70 12.31
C CYS A 111 -13.03 4.58 10.79
N VAL A 112 -12.56 3.45 10.25
CA VAL A 112 -12.53 3.26 8.78
C VAL A 112 -13.93 3.21 8.19
N ARG A 113 -14.92 2.70 8.91
CA ARG A 113 -16.35 2.81 8.55
C ARG A 113 -16.78 4.27 8.46
N ALA A 114 -16.50 5.07 9.51
CA ALA A 114 -16.87 6.48 9.56
C ALA A 114 -16.19 7.33 8.47
N VAL A 115 -14.98 6.94 8.06
CA VAL A 115 -14.30 7.51 6.88
C VAL A 115 -15.05 7.09 5.61
N ALA A 116 -15.29 5.79 5.41
CA ALA A 116 -15.90 5.24 4.19
C ALA A 116 -17.30 5.82 3.90
N GLU A 117 -18.11 6.04 4.93
CA GLU A 117 -19.46 6.64 4.83
C GLU A 117 -19.45 8.08 4.30
N ARG A 118 -18.30 8.74 4.35
CA ARG A 118 -18.12 10.16 4.01
C ARG A 118 -17.12 10.37 2.89
N MET A 119 -16.62 9.30 2.28
CA MET A 119 -15.69 9.36 1.17
C MET A 119 -16.31 10.05 -0.05
N PRO A 120 -15.57 10.91 -0.76
CA PRO A 120 -16.00 11.42 -2.05
C PRO A 120 -16.22 10.28 -3.05
N ASP A 121 -16.99 10.58 -4.10
CA ASP A 121 -17.21 9.60 -5.17
C ASP A 121 -15.90 9.28 -5.90
N GLY A 122 -15.73 8.02 -6.25
CA GLY A 122 -14.54 7.53 -6.95
C GLY A 122 -13.29 7.35 -6.10
N VAL A 123 -13.39 7.53 -4.76
CA VAL A 123 -12.27 7.28 -3.85
C VAL A 123 -12.68 6.27 -2.79
N ASP A 124 -11.83 5.28 -2.55
CA ASP A 124 -11.96 4.29 -1.49
C ASP A 124 -10.90 4.50 -0.40
N VAL A 125 -11.19 4.05 0.84
CA VAL A 125 -10.22 3.99 1.92
C VAL A 125 -9.63 2.59 2.00
N ALA A 126 -8.31 2.49 1.88
CA ALA A 126 -7.59 1.23 1.93
C ALA A 126 -6.75 1.12 3.21
N LEU A 127 -7.04 0.06 4.00
CA LEU A 127 -6.28 -0.29 5.19
C LEU A 127 -5.09 -1.14 4.78
N GLU A 128 -3.88 -0.73 5.13
CA GLU A 128 -2.68 -1.52 4.84
C GLU A 128 -2.50 -2.64 5.87
N THR A 129 -2.02 -3.81 5.43
CA THR A 129 -1.52 -4.87 6.33
C THR A 129 -0.25 -4.38 7.03
N HIS A 130 -0.38 -3.87 8.27
CA HIS A 130 0.69 -3.15 8.95
C HIS A 130 0.65 -3.30 10.48
N GLY A 131 1.80 -3.16 11.15
CA GLY A 131 1.93 -3.17 12.61
C GLY A 131 1.48 -4.48 13.24
N ASP A 132 0.71 -4.39 14.34
CA ASP A 132 0.19 -5.57 15.03
C ASP A 132 -0.95 -6.27 14.27
N PHE A 133 -1.43 -5.67 13.20
CA PHE A 133 -2.46 -6.20 12.29
C PHE A 133 -1.90 -6.48 10.89
N ALA A 134 -0.61 -6.78 10.80
CA ALA A 134 0.08 -7.02 9.52
C ALA A 134 -0.29 -8.37 8.87
N SER A 135 -0.80 -9.36 9.62
CA SER A 135 -1.30 -10.57 8.99
C SER A 135 -2.55 -10.30 8.17
N ALA A 136 -2.68 -10.99 7.04
CA ALA A 136 -3.82 -10.87 6.14
C ALA A 136 -5.16 -11.10 6.86
N GLU A 137 -5.20 -12.11 7.74
CA GLU A 137 -6.41 -12.44 8.53
C GLU A 137 -6.82 -11.29 9.45
N ALA A 138 -5.84 -10.70 10.19
CA ALA A 138 -6.13 -9.61 11.12
C ALA A 138 -6.62 -8.35 10.41
N ALA A 139 -6.02 -8.00 9.27
CA ALA A 139 -6.46 -6.85 8.48
C ALA A 139 -7.84 -7.09 7.83
N ALA A 140 -8.08 -8.29 7.28
CA ALA A 140 -9.36 -8.66 6.70
C ALA A 140 -10.50 -8.67 7.73
N GLU A 141 -10.22 -9.07 8.97
CA GLU A 141 -11.21 -9.02 10.07
C GLU A 141 -11.67 -7.57 10.33
N ILE A 142 -10.76 -6.60 10.34
CA ILE A 142 -11.10 -5.18 10.49
C ILE A 142 -12.02 -4.70 9.36
N VAL A 143 -11.68 -5.02 8.11
CA VAL A 143 -12.48 -4.62 6.94
C VAL A 143 -13.86 -5.27 6.98
N LYS A 144 -13.93 -6.54 7.36
CA LYS A 144 -15.21 -7.27 7.55
C LYS A 144 -16.08 -6.63 8.63
N LEU A 145 -15.49 -6.23 9.77
CA LEU A 145 -16.19 -5.54 10.85
C LEU A 145 -16.64 -4.14 10.44
N ALA A 146 -15.86 -3.43 9.66
CA ALA A 146 -16.25 -2.13 9.11
C ALA A 146 -17.49 -2.23 8.23
N ASN A 147 -17.66 -3.32 7.51
CA ASN A 147 -18.85 -3.66 6.71
C ASN A 147 -19.31 -2.52 5.80
N GLN A 148 -18.36 -1.96 5.04
CA GLN A 148 -18.58 -0.87 4.08
C GLN A 148 -17.89 -1.19 2.76
N PRO A 149 -18.56 -1.03 1.60
CA PRO A 149 -17.99 -1.41 0.31
C PRO A 149 -16.77 -0.56 -0.11
N LYS A 150 -16.66 0.67 0.41
CA LYS A 150 -15.53 1.58 0.20
C LYS A 150 -14.33 1.32 1.13
N VAL A 151 -14.42 0.34 2.05
CA VAL A 151 -13.28 -0.09 2.85
C VAL A 151 -12.60 -1.25 2.14
N LYS A 152 -11.34 -1.05 1.79
CA LYS A 152 -10.49 -1.97 1.03
C LYS A 152 -9.23 -2.33 1.81
N LEU A 153 -8.42 -3.22 1.24
CA LEU A 153 -7.08 -3.55 1.74
C LEU A 153 -6.00 -3.13 0.74
N ILE A 154 -4.90 -2.65 1.29
CA ILE A 154 -3.59 -2.70 0.65
C ILE A 154 -2.87 -3.90 1.25
N TRP A 155 -2.48 -4.84 0.39
CA TRP A 155 -1.69 -5.98 0.81
C TRP A 155 -0.21 -5.64 0.71
N ASP A 156 0.43 -5.32 1.82
CA ASP A 156 1.89 -5.31 1.92
C ASP A 156 2.36 -6.76 2.13
N VAL A 157 2.93 -7.31 1.06
CA VAL A 157 3.38 -8.70 1.05
C VAL A 157 4.50 -8.93 2.07
N ALA A 158 5.43 -7.98 2.20
CA ALA A 158 6.55 -8.11 3.12
C ALA A 158 6.10 -8.06 4.58
N ASN A 159 5.14 -7.19 4.92
CA ASN A 159 4.57 -7.09 6.26
C ASN A 159 3.82 -8.38 6.63
N SER A 160 3.03 -8.94 5.71
CA SER A 160 2.30 -10.20 5.94
C SER A 160 3.28 -11.37 6.15
N VAL A 161 4.33 -11.48 5.34
CA VAL A 161 5.37 -12.51 5.51
C VAL A 161 6.12 -12.32 6.84
N ALA A 162 6.42 -11.08 7.23
CA ALA A 162 7.04 -10.78 8.52
C ALA A 162 6.13 -11.15 9.72
N ALA A 163 4.81 -11.04 9.55
CA ALA A 163 3.82 -11.47 10.53
C ALA A 163 3.63 -13.01 10.60
N GLY A 164 4.25 -13.76 9.67
CA GLY A 164 4.23 -15.22 9.64
C GLY A 164 3.29 -15.84 8.62
N ASP A 165 2.65 -15.06 7.78
CA ASP A 165 1.81 -15.58 6.70
C ASP A 165 2.69 -16.20 5.60
N THR A 166 2.16 -17.22 4.91
CA THR A 166 2.64 -17.55 3.57
C THR A 166 1.98 -16.63 2.55
N ILE A 167 2.67 -16.33 1.45
CA ILE A 167 2.16 -15.45 0.38
C ILE A 167 0.84 -16.00 -0.18
N GLU A 168 0.77 -17.33 -0.38
CA GLU A 168 -0.43 -18.00 -0.88
C GLU A 168 -1.62 -17.87 0.08
N GLN A 169 -1.42 -18.08 1.38
CA GLN A 169 -2.48 -17.96 2.38
C GLN A 169 -2.96 -16.49 2.49
N ALA A 170 -2.02 -15.54 2.56
CA ALA A 170 -2.35 -14.13 2.60
C ALA A 170 -3.17 -13.69 1.39
N GLY A 171 -2.75 -14.07 0.18
CA GLY A 171 -3.46 -13.76 -1.05
C GLY A 171 -4.91 -14.25 -1.05
N ARG A 172 -5.15 -15.49 -0.62
CA ARG A 172 -6.52 -16.05 -0.50
C ARG A 172 -7.40 -15.28 0.47
N VAL A 173 -6.82 -14.74 1.54
CA VAL A 173 -7.57 -13.98 2.55
C VAL A 173 -7.91 -12.60 2.03
N VAL A 174 -6.93 -11.87 1.47
CA VAL A 174 -7.13 -10.48 1.05
C VAL A 174 -7.96 -10.32 -0.22
N GLN A 175 -8.08 -11.35 -1.06
CA GLN A 175 -8.68 -11.29 -2.40
C GLN A 175 -10.02 -10.56 -2.49
N HIS A 176 -10.87 -10.69 -1.47
CA HIS A 176 -12.22 -10.11 -1.46
C HIS A 176 -12.24 -8.60 -1.17
N TYR A 177 -11.13 -8.07 -0.67
CA TYR A 177 -11.01 -6.68 -0.22
C TYR A 177 -9.86 -5.94 -0.90
N LEU A 178 -9.07 -6.65 -1.72
CA LEU A 178 -7.84 -6.16 -2.30
C LEU A 178 -8.09 -5.01 -3.27
N ALA A 179 -7.48 -3.86 -3.03
CA ALA A 179 -7.50 -2.72 -3.92
C ALA A 179 -6.10 -2.33 -4.40
N HIS A 180 -5.06 -2.67 -3.64
CA HIS A 180 -3.70 -2.28 -3.97
C HIS A 180 -2.68 -3.24 -3.37
N ILE A 181 -1.47 -3.29 -3.92
CA ILE A 181 -0.41 -4.19 -3.46
C ILE A 181 0.87 -3.39 -3.26
N HIS A 182 1.48 -3.54 -2.07
CA HIS A 182 2.86 -3.14 -1.82
C HIS A 182 3.76 -4.37 -1.93
N LEU A 183 4.80 -4.27 -2.73
CA LEU A 183 5.76 -5.34 -2.92
C LEU A 183 7.18 -4.81 -2.77
N ARG A 184 7.90 -5.36 -1.82
CA ARG A 184 9.33 -5.19 -1.62
C ARG A 184 9.93 -6.47 -1.09
N ASP A 185 11.23 -6.65 -1.27
CA ASP A 185 11.95 -7.69 -0.56
C ASP A 185 12.48 -7.16 0.77
N ALA A 186 12.47 -8.00 1.78
CA ALA A 186 12.91 -7.66 3.12
C ALA A 186 13.47 -8.87 3.85
N LYS A 187 14.35 -8.62 4.81
CA LYS A 187 14.95 -9.67 5.67
C LYS A 187 14.88 -9.31 7.14
N PRO A 188 14.74 -10.31 8.03
CA PRO A 188 14.78 -10.07 9.47
C PRO A 188 16.14 -9.54 9.91
N VAL A 189 16.12 -8.64 10.88
CA VAL A 189 17.31 -8.11 11.53
C VAL A 189 17.52 -8.87 12.86
N THR A 190 18.68 -9.47 13.04
CA THR A 190 19.00 -10.23 14.25
C THR A 190 18.81 -9.37 15.51
N GLY A 191 18.02 -9.86 16.46
CA GLY A 191 17.73 -9.15 17.72
C GLY A 191 16.73 -8.00 17.61
N SER A 192 15.99 -7.90 16.50
CA SER A 192 14.96 -6.91 16.27
C SER A 192 13.69 -7.59 15.74
N GLU A 193 12.53 -7.02 16.06
CA GLU A 193 11.26 -7.42 15.43
C GLU A 193 11.08 -6.80 14.04
N HIS A 194 11.95 -5.85 13.67
CA HIS A 194 11.88 -5.17 12.39
C HIS A 194 12.58 -5.96 11.29
N TRP A 195 12.00 -5.90 10.11
CA TRP A 195 12.61 -6.35 8.86
C TRP A 195 13.25 -5.19 8.13
N LEU A 196 14.38 -5.42 7.48
CA LEU A 196 15.09 -4.42 6.69
C LEU A 196 14.76 -4.62 5.22
N PRO A 197 14.23 -3.61 4.51
CA PRO A 197 14.10 -3.65 3.06
C PRO A 197 15.46 -3.88 2.39
N VAL A 198 15.48 -4.75 1.38
CA VAL A 198 16.67 -5.10 0.61
C VAL A 198 16.33 -5.15 -0.88
N LEU A 199 17.35 -5.11 -1.74
CA LEU A 199 17.19 -5.31 -3.17
C LEU A 199 16.57 -6.69 -3.47
N ALA A 200 15.91 -6.81 -4.60
CA ALA A 200 15.19 -8.00 -5.02
C ALA A 200 16.06 -9.27 -4.96
N GLY A 201 15.53 -10.32 -4.34
CA GLY A 201 16.21 -11.62 -4.17
C GLY A 201 17.23 -11.68 -3.03
N ASN A 202 17.41 -10.62 -2.24
CA ASN A 202 18.34 -10.58 -1.11
C ASN A 202 17.65 -10.77 0.27
N GLY A 203 16.33 -10.97 0.26
CA GLY A 203 15.50 -11.13 1.43
C GLY A 203 14.76 -12.45 1.49
N ARG A 204 13.54 -12.40 2.01
CA ARG A 204 12.66 -13.57 2.19
C ARG A 204 11.34 -13.48 1.45
N VAL A 205 11.07 -12.37 0.74
CA VAL A 205 9.84 -12.20 -0.02
C VAL A 205 10.08 -12.69 -1.45
N SER A 206 9.47 -13.81 -1.79
CA SER A 206 9.57 -14.38 -3.14
C SER A 206 8.70 -13.62 -4.13
N PHE A 207 9.30 -12.81 -5.00
CA PHE A 207 8.57 -12.10 -6.06
C PHE A 207 7.92 -13.08 -7.05
N ALA A 208 8.57 -14.21 -7.33
CA ALA A 208 8.01 -15.22 -8.22
C ALA A 208 6.72 -15.83 -7.65
N GLU A 209 6.68 -16.11 -6.33
CA GLU A 209 5.50 -16.61 -5.64
C GLU A 209 4.43 -15.51 -5.55
N ALA A 210 4.80 -14.28 -5.17
CA ALA A 210 3.88 -13.15 -5.11
C ALA A 210 3.18 -12.91 -6.46
N LEU A 211 3.95 -12.84 -7.56
CA LEU A 211 3.38 -12.66 -8.89
C LEU A 211 2.51 -13.84 -9.34
N ALA A 212 2.83 -15.07 -8.92
CA ALA A 212 1.98 -16.23 -9.21
C ALA A 212 0.62 -16.08 -8.52
N VAL A 213 0.62 -15.76 -7.23
CA VAL A 213 -0.61 -15.54 -6.44
C VAL A 213 -1.40 -14.34 -7.00
N ILE A 214 -0.77 -13.21 -7.28
CA ILE A 214 -1.42 -12.02 -7.85
C ILE A 214 -2.16 -12.35 -9.16
N ARG A 215 -1.58 -13.17 -10.02
CA ARG A 215 -2.24 -13.65 -11.25
C ARG A 215 -3.43 -14.57 -10.96
N GLU A 216 -3.30 -15.49 -10.01
CA GLU A 216 -4.39 -16.38 -9.60
C GLU A 216 -5.59 -15.58 -9.06
N LEU A 217 -5.33 -14.45 -8.41
CA LEU A 217 -6.36 -13.52 -7.95
C LEU A 217 -7.04 -12.73 -9.08
N ASN A 218 -6.52 -12.80 -10.31
CA ASN A 218 -6.92 -11.95 -11.44
C ASN A 218 -6.84 -10.46 -11.09
N TYR A 219 -5.84 -10.08 -10.31
CA TYR A 219 -5.62 -8.69 -9.94
C TYR A 219 -5.00 -7.92 -11.11
N ASP A 220 -5.63 -6.81 -11.49
CA ASP A 220 -5.26 -5.97 -12.64
C ASP A 220 -4.88 -4.52 -12.23
N GLY A 221 -4.78 -4.26 -10.93
CA GLY A 221 -4.35 -2.98 -10.38
C GLY A 221 -2.83 -2.82 -10.30
N TYR A 222 -2.40 -1.76 -9.62
CA TYR A 222 -0.99 -1.45 -9.44
C TYR A 222 -0.32 -2.35 -8.41
N ILE A 223 0.94 -2.71 -8.70
CA ILE A 223 1.90 -3.27 -7.73
C ILE A 223 2.92 -2.17 -7.44
N SER A 224 2.84 -1.60 -6.27
CA SER A 224 3.74 -0.53 -5.84
C SER A 224 5.01 -1.08 -5.23
N PHE A 225 6.15 -0.56 -5.67
CA PHE A 225 7.41 -0.74 -5.00
C PHE A 225 7.54 0.25 -3.83
N GLU A 226 7.35 -0.24 -2.61
CA GLU A 226 7.53 0.56 -1.42
C GLU A 226 8.99 0.55 -0.98
N TRP A 227 9.68 1.70 -1.07
CA TRP A 227 11.08 1.83 -0.69
C TRP A 227 11.28 2.86 0.42
N GLU A 228 11.57 2.40 1.62
CA GLU A 228 11.55 3.16 2.86
C GLU A 228 12.79 4.05 3.10
N LYS A 229 13.47 4.55 2.07
CA LYS A 229 14.71 5.33 2.17
C LYS A 229 14.61 6.53 3.11
N TYR A 230 13.45 7.13 3.22
CA TYR A 230 13.20 8.28 4.10
C TYR A 230 13.36 7.89 5.59
N TRP A 231 12.89 6.71 5.97
CA TRP A 231 12.95 6.20 7.36
C TRP A 231 14.18 5.31 7.62
N ARG A 232 14.78 4.80 6.58
CA ARG A 232 15.89 3.86 6.59
C ARG A 232 17.07 4.41 5.77
N PRO A 233 17.81 5.41 6.29
CA PRO A 233 18.90 6.03 5.52
C PRO A 233 20.04 5.06 5.17
N GLU A 234 20.12 3.91 5.85
CA GLU A 234 21.11 2.86 5.64
C GLU A 234 20.88 1.99 4.39
N ILE A 235 19.64 1.90 3.87
CA ILE A 235 19.36 1.09 2.67
C ILE A 235 19.84 1.80 1.40
N GLU A 236 19.85 1.09 0.27
CA GLU A 236 20.34 1.61 -1.01
C GLU A 236 19.57 2.87 -1.46
N ALA A 237 20.24 3.69 -2.25
CA ALA A 237 19.60 4.88 -2.82
C ALA A 237 18.51 4.50 -3.84
N PRO A 238 17.46 5.31 -4.02
CA PRO A 238 16.39 5.03 -4.97
C PRO A 238 16.89 4.82 -6.40
N GLU A 239 17.98 5.46 -6.81
CA GLU A 239 18.60 5.30 -8.12
C GLU A 239 19.14 3.87 -8.36
N VAL A 240 19.36 3.11 -7.29
CA VAL A 240 19.76 1.70 -7.34
C VAL A 240 18.53 0.80 -7.19
N ALA A 241 17.67 1.08 -6.21
CA ALA A 241 16.54 0.21 -5.86
C ALA A 241 15.40 0.25 -6.89
N LEU A 242 15.09 1.42 -7.47
CA LEU A 242 14.02 1.53 -8.46
C LEU A 242 14.26 0.68 -9.72
N PRO A 243 15.43 0.77 -10.41
CA PRO A 243 15.68 -0.10 -11.55
C PRO A 243 15.87 -1.57 -11.16
N ASP A 244 16.38 -1.88 -9.97
CA ASP A 244 16.50 -3.25 -9.48
C ASP A 244 15.14 -3.94 -9.41
N PHE A 245 14.16 -3.30 -8.78
CA PHE A 245 12.80 -3.82 -8.69
C PHE A 245 12.15 -4.03 -10.05
N THR A 246 12.18 -3.01 -10.94
CA THR A 246 11.54 -3.13 -12.25
C THR A 246 12.19 -4.23 -13.11
N ASN A 247 13.50 -4.39 -13.04
CA ASN A 247 14.21 -5.45 -13.74
C ASN A 247 13.83 -6.83 -13.18
N ALA A 248 13.76 -6.99 -11.85
CA ALA A 248 13.34 -8.25 -11.23
C ALA A 248 11.93 -8.66 -11.65
N ILE A 249 10.97 -7.71 -11.66
CA ILE A 249 9.60 -7.96 -12.07
C ILE A 249 9.54 -8.34 -13.57
N ARG A 250 10.20 -7.58 -14.45
CA ARG A 250 10.21 -7.84 -15.90
C ARG A 250 10.77 -9.21 -16.22
N ASN A 251 11.92 -9.56 -15.66
CA ASN A 251 12.53 -10.87 -15.86
C ASN A 251 11.56 -12.01 -15.50
N LEU A 252 10.85 -11.89 -14.37
CA LEU A 252 9.86 -12.90 -13.95
C LEU A 252 8.60 -12.92 -14.83
N LEU A 253 8.29 -11.84 -15.52
CA LEU A 253 7.19 -11.80 -16.49
C LEU A 253 7.61 -12.42 -17.83
N GLU A 254 8.85 -12.19 -18.29
CA GLU A 254 9.40 -12.67 -19.56
C GLU A 254 9.74 -14.17 -19.52
N ASP A 255 10.38 -14.68 -18.45
CA ASP A 255 10.75 -16.09 -18.29
C ASP A 255 9.57 -17.06 -18.42
N ARG A 256 8.35 -16.60 -18.24
CA ARG A 256 7.14 -17.42 -18.35
C ARG A 256 6.45 -17.33 -19.72
N SER A 257 6.77 -16.33 -20.55
CA SER A 257 6.28 -16.26 -21.93
C SER A 257 6.88 -17.36 -22.83
N ASP A 258 8.04 -17.90 -22.42
CA ASP A 258 8.75 -18.95 -23.14
C ASP A 258 8.38 -20.37 -22.69
N THR A 259 7.44 -20.56 -21.76
CA THR A 259 6.92 -21.89 -21.43
C THR A 259 5.83 -22.25 -22.44
N PRO A 260 6.02 -23.22 -23.35
CA PRO A 260 4.99 -23.60 -24.30
C PRO A 260 3.77 -24.11 -23.52
N GLU A 261 2.59 -23.56 -23.85
CA GLU A 261 1.33 -24.20 -23.46
C GLU A 261 1.43 -25.67 -23.78
N CYS A 262 1.34 -26.51 -22.76
CA CYS A 262 1.16 -27.95 -22.99
C CYS A 262 -0.15 -28.11 -23.76
N SER A 263 -0.05 -28.14 -25.10
CA SER A 263 -1.11 -28.55 -25.98
C SER A 263 -1.59 -29.92 -25.52
N GLY A 264 -2.72 -29.93 -24.83
CA GLY A 264 -3.41 -31.14 -24.43
C GLY A 264 -3.63 -32.02 -25.64
N VAL A 265 -2.94 -33.15 -25.66
CA VAL A 265 -3.22 -34.23 -26.58
C VAL A 265 -4.54 -34.83 -26.12
N GLY A 266 -5.57 -34.55 -26.91
CA GLY A 266 -6.80 -35.32 -26.85
C GLY A 266 -6.55 -36.76 -27.32
N LYS A 267 -7.05 -37.69 -26.57
CA LYS A 267 -7.70 -38.91 -27.06
C LYS A 267 -8.68 -39.43 -26.04
#